data_cb1cb016fb21c7a43b851863c088ce7e
#
_entry.id   cb1cb016fb21c7a43b851863c088ce7e
#
_cell.length_a   1.000
_cell.length_b   1.000
_cell.length_c   1.000
_cell.angle_alpha   90.00
_cell.angle_beta   90.00
_cell.angle_gamma   90.00
#
_symmetry.space_group_name_H-M   'P 1'
#
loop_
_entity.id
_entity.type
_entity.pdbx_description
1 polymer ?
#
loop_
_entity_poly.entity_id
_entity_poly.type
_entity_poly.pdbx_seq_one_letter_code
_entity_poly.pdbx_strand_id
1 'polypeptide(L)'
;MQLTDKELEIVEILEKDSRTSNEDLAAMTSLTVSETEEVLKKLEDQKIIVRYTSIVDWSKISGHEGVTAMIDVKVTPKRGVGFDEIAKRIYRFKEVKSVYLMSGAYDLSVIIEGQSMNEVARFVSQKLSTLDSVISTTTHFILKKYKHDGTIFEPDEEDKRIVVSP
;
A
#
# COMPACT_ATOMS: atom_id res chain seq x y z
N MET A 1 -1.88 15.01 18.23
CA MET A 1 -1.51 16.31 17.67
C MET A 1 -2.68 16.77 16.82
N GLN A 2 -3.06 18.03 16.90
CA GLN A 2 -4.17 18.55 16.12
C GLN A 2 -3.59 19.44 15.01
N LEU A 3 -3.95 19.16 13.76
CA LEU A 3 -3.61 19.99 12.62
C LEU A 3 -4.54 21.20 12.59
N THR A 4 -4.06 22.31 12.06
CA THR A 4 -4.92 23.45 11.69
C THR A 4 -5.75 23.11 10.46
N ASP A 5 -6.84 23.85 10.22
CA ASP A 5 -7.69 23.61 9.05
C ASP A 5 -6.89 23.72 7.73
N LYS A 6 -5.93 24.65 7.65
CA LYS A 6 -5.07 24.84 6.47
C LYS A 6 -4.07 23.67 6.27
N GLU A 7 -3.51 23.17 7.35
CA GLU A 7 -2.64 21.99 7.29
C GLU A 7 -3.41 20.75 6.85
N LEU A 8 -4.63 20.57 7.33
CA LEU A 8 -5.50 19.48 6.92
C LEU A 8 -5.90 19.60 5.45
N GLU A 9 -6.27 20.79 4.99
CA GLU A 9 -6.61 21.06 3.59
C GLU A 9 -5.45 20.71 2.64
N ILE A 10 -4.20 21.08 3.00
CA ILE A 10 -3.00 20.72 2.22
C ILE A 10 -2.83 19.19 2.15
N VAL A 11 -2.99 18.48 3.26
CA VAL A 11 -2.89 17.02 3.29
C VAL A 11 -3.94 16.37 2.39
N GLU A 12 -5.20 16.83 2.45
CA GLU A 12 -6.30 16.30 1.63
C GLU A 12 -6.12 16.56 0.13
N ILE A 13 -5.51 17.69 -0.25
CA ILE A 13 -5.18 17.98 -1.65
C ILE A 13 -4.07 17.04 -2.13
N LEU A 14 -2.99 16.91 -1.36
CA LEU A 14 -1.84 16.07 -1.71
C LEU A 14 -2.15 14.58 -1.69
N GLU A 15 -3.09 14.12 -0.87
CA GLU A 15 -3.59 12.74 -0.89
C GLU A 15 -4.27 12.42 -2.22
N LYS A 16 -4.96 13.40 -2.83
CA LYS A 16 -5.62 13.23 -4.13
C LYS A 16 -4.65 13.40 -5.30
N ASP A 17 -3.79 14.40 -5.25
CA ASP A 17 -2.78 14.69 -6.26
C ASP A 17 -1.48 15.18 -5.63
N SER A 18 -0.56 14.25 -5.42
CA SER A 18 0.76 14.54 -4.85
C SER A 18 1.67 15.39 -5.77
N ARG A 19 1.23 15.72 -7.00
CA ARG A 19 1.96 16.56 -7.95
C ARG A 19 1.51 18.01 -7.92
N THR A 20 0.53 18.39 -7.10
CA THR A 20 0.11 19.78 -6.93
C THR A 20 1.30 20.64 -6.53
N SER A 21 1.56 21.71 -7.26
CA SER A 21 2.68 22.61 -7.00
C SER A 21 2.49 23.42 -5.72
N ASN A 22 3.61 23.95 -5.16
CA ASN A 22 3.51 24.82 -3.97
C ASN A 22 2.71 26.10 -4.27
N GLU A 23 2.80 26.62 -5.50
CA GLU A 23 2.03 27.78 -5.96
C GLU A 23 0.52 27.47 -6.00
N ASP A 24 0.15 26.30 -6.53
CA ASP A 24 -1.24 25.87 -6.58
C ASP A 24 -1.81 25.60 -5.19
N LEU A 25 -1.04 24.91 -4.33
CA LEU A 25 -1.40 24.70 -2.93
C LEU A 25 -1.62 26.02 -2.20
N ALA A 26 -0.72 26.98 -2.38
CA ALA A 26 -0.83 28.32 -1.79
C ALA A 26 -2.12 29.04 -2.24
N ALA A 27 -2.41 28.99 -3.56
CA ALA A 27 -3.61 29.57 -4.13
C ALA A 27 -4.90 28.91 -3.60
N MET A 28 -4.93 27.58 -3.53
CA MET A 28 -6.09 26.80 -3.09
C MET A 28 -6.37 27.00 -1.60
N THR A 29 -5.33 27.12 -0.78
CA THR A 29 -5.47 27.26 0.68
C THR A 29 -5.45 28.69 1.18
N SER A 30 -5.32 29.69 0.28
CA SER A 30 -5.19 31.11 0.62
C SER A 30 -4.00 31.39 1.57
N LEU A 31 -2.89 30.72 1.32
CA LEU A 31 -1.58 30.95 1.96
C LEU A 31 -0.64 31.60 0.96
N THR A 32 0.47 32.13 1.44
CA THR A 32 1.62 32.46 0.61
C THR A 32 2.42 31.20 0.27
N VAL A 33 3.23 31.23 -0.79
CA VAL A 33 4.11 30.11 -1.15
C VAL A 33 5.05 29.78 0.01
N SER A 34 5.62 30.81 0.66
CA SER A 34 6.52 30.60 1.81
C SER A 34 5.85 29.91 2.99
N GLU A 35 4.61 30.32 3.34
CA GLU A 35 3.83 29.67 4.40
C GLU A 35 3.49 28.21 4.02
N THR A 36 3.19 27.94 2.74
CA THR A 36 2.92 26.59 2.24
C THR A 36 4.16 25.70 2.37
N GLU A 37 5.34 26.21 2.01
CA GLU A 37 6.61 25.48 2.17
C GLU A 37 6.93 25.17 3.65
N GLU A 38 6.68 26.12 4.55
CA GLU A 38 6.85 25.90 6.00
C GLU A 38 5.91 24.81 6.52
N VAL A 39 4.63 24.82 6.06
CA VAL A 39 3.64 23.79 6.42
C VAL A 39 4.06 22.43 5.87
N LEU A 40 4.46 22.33 4.61
CA LEU A 40 4.92 21.08 4.01
C LEU A 40 6.10 20.50 4.77
N LYS A 41 7.12 21.32 5.03
CA LYS A 41 8.29 20.90 5.82
C LYS A 41 7.89 20.39 7.20
N LYS A 42 6.99 21.08 7.89
CA LYS A 42 6.46 20.64 9.19
C LYS A 42 5.77 19.27 9.10
N LEU A 43 4.91 19.05 8.09
CA LEU A 43 4.19 17.81 7.89
C LEU A 43 5.12 16.63 7.56
N GLU A 44 6.19 16.89 6.79
CA GLU A 44 7.23 15.92 6.44
C GLU A 44 8.11 15.58 7.66
N ASP A 45 8.60 16.58 8.38
CA ASP A 45 9.44 16.41 9.58
C ASP A 45 8.71 15.60 10.66
N GLN A 46 7.40 15.82 10.80
CA GLN A 46 6.53 15.10 11.73
C GLN A 46 6.04 13.75 11.20
N LYS A 47 6.44 13.35 10.00
CA LYS A 47 6.02 12.10 9.35
C LYS A 47 4.52 11.95 9.17
N ILE A 48 3.78 13.06 9.08
CA ILE A 48 2.38 13.06 8.66
C ILE A 48 2.34 12.77 7.17
N ILE A 49 3.13 13.50 6.36
CA ILE A 49 3.45 13.10 5.00
C ILE A 49 4.69 12.19 5.09
N VAL A 50 4.47 10.90 4.85
CA VAL A 50 5.54 9.89 4.93
C VAL A 50 6.37 9.86 3.65
N ARG A 51 5.71 9.98 2.49
CA ARG A 51 6.33 10.09 1.16
C ARG A 51 5.29 10.51 0.12
N TYR A 52 5.76 11.06 -0.99
CA TYR A 52 4.98 11.26 -2.21
C TYR A 52 5.14 10.03 -3.10
N THR A 53 4.06 9.58 -3.74
CA THR A 53 4.08 8.39 -4.60
C THR A 53 3.03 8.50 -5.70
N SER A 54 3.14 7.66 -6.72
CA SER A 54 2.16 7.51 -7.77
C SER A 54 1.56 6.10 -7.75
N ILE A 55 0.29 5.99 -8.13
CA ILE A 55 -0.34 4.70 -8.39
C ILE A 55 -0.11 4.36 -9.85
N VAL A 56 0.48 3.20 -10.11
CA VAL A 56 0.84 2.75 -11.46
C VAL A 56 0.10 1.48 -11.81
N ASP A 57 -0.55 1.49 -12.98
CA ASP A 57 -1.13 0.29 -13.56
C ASP A 57 -0.06 -0.50 -14.34
N TRP A 58 0.58 -1.41 -13.63
CA TRP A 58 1.63 -2.26 -14.20
C TRP A 58 1.11 -3.24 -15.25
N SER A 59 -0.19 -3.54 -15.28
CA SER A 59 -0.79 -4.43 -16.25
C SER A 59 -0.71 -3.87 -17.68
N LYS A 60 -0.61 -2.53 -17.81
CA LYS A 60 -0.47 -1.84 -19.09
C LYS A 60 0.96 -1.78 -19.63
N ILE A 61 1.93 -2.31 -18.88
CA ILE A 61 3.35 -2.28 -19.26
C ILE A 61 3.83 -3.69 -19.56
N SER A 62 4.05 -4.00 -20.83
CA SER A 62 4.54 -5.31 -21.26
C SER A 62 5.84 -5.70 -20.57
N GLY A 63 5.93 -6.95 -20.11
CA GLY A 63 7.10 -7.48 -19.43
C GLY A 63 7.22 -7.10 -17.94
N HIS A 64 6.21 -6.41 -17.39
CA HIS A 64 6.13 -6.05 -15.97
C HIS A 64 4.95 -6.72 -15.26
N GLU A 65 4.48 -7.84 -15.79
CA GLU A 65 3.40 -8.63 -15.22
C GLU A 65 3.87 -9.33 -13.95
N GLY A 66 3.87 -8.57 -12.85
CA GLY A 66 4.15 -9.10 -11.53
C GLY A 66 2.93 -9.78 -10.91
N VAL A 67 3.18 -10.68 -9.97
CA VAL A 67 2.14 -11.34 -9.17
C VAL A 67 2.06 -10.66 -7.82
N THR A 68 0.87 -10.20 -7.45
CA THR A 68 0.57 -9.69 -6.11
C THR A 68 -0.13 -10.78 -5.31
N ALA A 69 0.32 -11.02 -4.10
CA ALA A 69 -0.35 -11.93 -3.18
C ALA A 69 -0.63 -11.24 -1.84
N MET A 70 -1.79 -11.54 -1.28
CA MET A 70 -2.15 -11.24 0.09
C MET A 70 -2.01 -12.53 0.91
N ILE A 71 -1.24 -12.46 1.99
CA ILE A 71 -0.93 -13.61 2.82
C ILE A 71 -1.48 -13.33 4.22
N ASP A 72 -2.43 -14.13 4.63
CA ASP A 72 -2.92 -14.15 6.00
C ASP A 72 -1.99 -14.98 6.86
N VAL A 73 -1.53 -14.41 7.97
CA VAL A 73 -0.51 -15.03 8.83
C VAL A 73 -1.07 -15.15 10.24
N LYS A 74 -1.07 -16.36 10.75
CA LYS A 74 -1.36 -16.63 12.16
C LYS A 74 -0.06 -16.72 12.94
N VAL A 75 0.04 -15.97 14.03
CA VAL A 75 1.25 -15.91 14.84
C VAL A 75 0.96 -16.18 16.31
N THR A 76 1.94 -16.70 17.02
CA THR A 76 1.92 -16.77 18.48
C THR A 76 2.94 -15.80 19.02
N PRO A 77 2.52 -14.70 19.67
CA PRO A 77 3.43 -13.83 20.38
C PRO A 77 4.10 -14.62 21.53
N LYS A 78 5.41 -14.58 21.59
CA LYS A 78 6.17 -15.14 22.71
C LYS A 78 6.34 -14.07 23.79
N ARG A 79 6.57 -14.49 25.02
CA ARG A 79 6.84 -13.56 26.14
C ARG A 79 8.03 -12.64 25.78
N GLY A 80 7.79 -11.33 25.71
CA GLY A 80 8.79 -10.33 25.30
C GLY A 80 8.88 -10.09 23.77
N VAL A 81 8.14 -10.82 22.94
CA VAL A 81 8.08 -10.62 21.48
C VAL A 81 6.62 -10.42 21.09
N GLY A 82 6.16 -9.17 21.10
CA GLY A 82 4.80 -8.80 20.69
C GLY A 82 4.62 -8.84 19.18
N PHE A 83 3.39 -8.55 18.73
CA PHE A 83 3.03 -8.45 17.32
C PHE A 83 3.92 -7.46 16.55
N ASP A 84 4.29 -6.34 17.16
CA ASP A 84 5.12 -5.31 16.55
C ASP A 84 6.52 -5.85 16.16
N GLU A 85 7.13 -6.66 17.01
CA GLU A 85 8.44 -7.25 16.72
C GLU A 85 8.37 -8.29 15.59
N ILE A 86 7.27 -9.04 15.52
CA ILE A 86 7.02 -9.97 14.42
C ILE A 86 6.82 -9.20 13.12
N ALA A 87 5.97 -8.17 13.14
CA ALA A 87 5.72 -7.29 12.00
C ALA A 87 7.01 -6.62 11.50
N LYS A 88 7.88 -6.14 12.44
CA LYS A 88 9.19 -5.57 12.09
C LYS A 88 10.11 -6.54 11.35
N ARG A 89 10.08 -7.82 11.68
CA ARG A 89 10.86 -8.84 10.96
C ARG A 89 10.30 -9.07 9.56
N ILE A 90 8.97 -9.08 9.43
CA ILE A 90 8.28 -9.33 8.15
C ILE A 90 8.48 -8.16 7.18
N TYR A 91 8.24 -6.91 7.61
CA TYR A 91 8.32 -5.77 6.67
C TYR A 91 9.75 -5.42 6.22
N ARG A 92 10.79 -6.03 6.81
CA ARG A 92 12.18 -5.89 6.37
C ARG A 92 12.49 -6.69 5.10
N PHE A 93 11.67 -7.66 4.76
CA PHE A 93 11.84 -8.38 3.49
C PHE A 93 11.47 -7.45 2.32
N LYS A 94 12.34 -7.41 1.31
CA LYS A 94 12.18 -6.52 0.14
C LYS A 94 10.92 -6.82 -0.69
N GLU A 95 10.45 -8.06 -0.63
CA GLU A 95 9.25 -8.53 -1.32
C GLU A 95 7.97 -7.98 -0.68
N VAL A 96 8.04 -7.60 0.59
CA VAL A 96 6.89 -7.12 1.37
C VAL A 96 6.59 -5.67 1.03
N LYS A 97 5.36 -5.42 0.61
CA LYS A 97 4.82 -4.09 0.30
C LYS A 97 4.03 -3.50 1.45
N SER A 98 3.27 -4.35 2.16
CA SER A 98 2.45 -3.92 3.29
C SER A 98 2.34 -5.01 4.34
N VAL A 99 2.22 -4.59 5.59
CA VAL A 99 1.94 -5.46 6.75
C VAL A 99 0.90 -4.77 7.62
N TYR A 100 -0.16 -5.47 7.92
CA TYR A 100 -1.26 -4.99 8.76
C TYR A 100 -1.47 -5.93 9.94
N LEU A 101 -1.72 -5.38 11.14
CA LEU A 101 -2.27 -6.13 12.26
C LEU A 101 -3.77 -6.21 12.07
N MET A 102 -4.31 -7.42 12.13
CA MET A 102 -5.71 -7.69 11.82
C MET A 102 -6.48 -8.10 13.07
N SER A 103 -7.75 -7.76 13.10
CA SER A 103 -8.72 -8.26 14.04
C SER A 103 -9.57 -9.30 13.31
N GLY A 104 -9.41 -10.59 13.63
CA GLY A 104 -10.14 -11.68 12.95
C GLY A 104 -9.49 -13.04 13.13
N ALA A 105 -9.71 -13.93 12.16
CA ALA A 105 -9.19 -15.30 12.18
C ALA A 105 -7.67 -15.39 12.09
N TYR A 106 -7.04 -14.40 11.45
CA TYR A 106 -5.59 -14.26 11.32
C TYR A 106 -5.12 -12.99 12.02
N ASP A 107 -3.86 -12.97 12.43
CA ASP A 107 -3.29 -11.88 13.22
C ASP A 107 -2.62 -10.81 12.35
N LEU A 108 -1.98 -11.21 11.25
CA LEU A 108 -1.35 -10.29 10.31
C LEU A 108 -1.81 -10.56 8.88
N SER A 109 -1.93 -9.50 8.09
CA SER A 109 -2.06 -9.57 6.64
C SER A 109 -0.84 -8.94 5.99
N VAL A 110 -0.20 -9.69 5.09
CA VAL A 110 1.06 -9.31 4.42
C VAL A 110 0.82 -9.27 2.92
N ILE A 111 1.06 -8.12 2.31
CA ILE A 111 1.01 -7.99 0.85
C ILE A 111 2.42 -8.04 0.30
N ILE A 112 2.63 -8.93 -0.67
CA ILE A 112 3.91 -9.08 -1.37
C ILE A 112 3.72 -8.96 -2.87
N GLU A 113 4.79 -8.58 -3.54
CA GLU A 113 4.89 -8.61 -5.00
C GLU A 113 6.09 -9.47 -5.41
N GLY A 114 5.89 -10.31 -6.42
CA GLY A 114 6.90 -11.15 -7.02
C GLY A 114 6.73 -11.22 -8.53
N GLN A 115 7.73 -11.73 -9.24
CA GLN A 115 7.67 -11.90 -10.70
C GLN A 115 6.83 -13.12 -11.10
N SER A 116 6.63 -14.07 -10.21
CA SER A 116 5.87 -15.30 -10.48
C SER A 116 5.26 -15.89 -9.22
N MET A 117 4.25 -16.76 -9.40
CA MET A 117 3.66 -17.52 -8.30
C MET A 117 4.70 -18.39 -7.57
N ASN A 118 5.70 -18.93 -8.29
CA ASN A 118 6.78 -19.70 -7.71
C ASN A 118 7.68 -18.85 -6.80
N GLU A 119 7.91 -17.58 -7.14
CA GLU A 119 8.66 -16.66 -6.29
C GLU A 119 7.89 -16.37 -4.99
N VAL A 120 6.59 -16.11 -5.09
CA VAL A 120 5.72 -15.96 -3.93
C VAL A 120 5.73 -17.19 -3.05
N ALA A 121 5.57 -18.40 -3.63
CA ALA A 121 5.58 -19.65 -2.88
C ALA A 121 6.93 -19.89 -2.17
N ARG A 122 8.04 -19.56 -2.82
CA ARG A 122 9.37 -19.64 -2.19
C ARG A 122 9.53 -18.65 -1.04
N PHE A 123 9.05 -17.42 -1.21
CA PHE A 123 9.05 -16.43 -0.12
C PHE A 123 8.29 -16.95 1.10
N VAL A 124 7.08 -17.48 0.90
CA VAL A 124 6.26 -18.03 1.99
C VAL A 124 6.97 -19.18 2.67
N SER A 125 7.43 -20.19 1.92
CA SER A 125 8.02 -21.41 2.49
C SER A 125 9.39 -21.20 3.10
N GLN A 126 10.25 -20.36 2.51
CA GLN A 126 11.65 -20.21 2.91
C GLN A 126 11.92 -19.03 3.84
N LYS A 127 11.03 -18.03 3.87
CA LYS A 127 11.21 -16.82 4.67
C LYS A 127 10.10 -16.64 5.71
N LEU A 128 8.84 -16.60 5.27
CA LEU A 128 7.73 -16.25 6.17
C LEU A 128 7.42 -17.39 7.15
N SER A 129 7.24 -18.61 6.64
CA SER A 129 6.92 -19.78 7.47
C SER A 129 8.08 -20.28 8.32
N THR A 130 9.30 -19.79 8.10
CA THR A 130 10.48 -20.13 8.92
C THR A 130 10.63 -19.24 10.15
N LEU A 131 9.82 -18.22 10.29
CA LEU A 131 9.80 -17.39 11.49
C LEU A 131 9.16 -18.16 12.65
N ASP A 132 9.90 -18.34 13.75
CA ASP A 132 9.48 -19.13 14.93
C ASP A 132 8.12 -18.78 15.51
N SER A 133 7.63 -17.55 15.24
CA SER A 133 6.35 -17.06 15.72
C SER A 133 5.20 -17.34 14.76
N VAL A 134 5.47 -17.81 13.54
CA VAL A 134 4.44 -18.09 12.53
C VAL A 134 3.92 -19.51 12.72
N ILE A 135 2.59 -19.63 12.92
CA ILE A 135 1.89 -20.90 13.09
C ILE A 135 1.42 -21.44 11.75
N SER A 136 0.76 -20.56 10.97
CA SER A 136 0.19 -20.91 9.67
C SER A 136 0.08 -19.70 8.78
N THR A 137 0.01 -19.95 7.48
CA THR A 137 -0.17 -18.94 6.45
C THR A 137 -1.21 -19.41 5.43
N THR A 138 -2.01 -18.47 4.91
CA THR A 138 -2.89 -18.71 3.77
C THR A 138 -2.59 -17.66 2.71
N THR A 139 -2.26 -18.11 1.50
CA THR A 139 -1.88 -17.22 0.40
C THR A 139 -3.02 -17.05 -0.58
N HIS A 140 -3.40 -15.80 -0.84
CA HIS A 140 -4.40 -15.40 -1.82
C HIS A 140 -3.71 -14.63 -2.94
N PHE A 141 -3.80 -15.13 -4.17
CA PHE A 141 -3.30 -14.39 -5.33
C PHE A 141 -4.33 -13.39 -5.81
N ILE A 142 -3.90 -12.14 -6.00
CA ILE A 142 -4.75 -11.09 -6.58
C ILE A 142 -4.75 -11.28 -8.10
N LEU A 143 -5.88 -11.69 -8.64
CA LEU A 143 -6.02 -11.95 -10.07
C LEU A 143 -6.23 -10.67 -10.88
N LYS A 144 -6.95 -9.69 -10.31
CA LYS A 144 -7.22 -8.39 -10.95
C LYS A 144 -7.44 -7.32 -9.89
N LYS A 145 -6.88 -6.14 -10.12
CA LYS A 145 -7.14 -4.95 -9.31
C LYS A 145 -8.21 -4.11 -10.00
N TYR A 146 -9.38 -3.96 -9.41
CA TYR A 146 -10.44 -3.08 -9.91
C TYR A 146 -10.33 -1.66 -9.35
N LYS A 147 -9.93 -1.54 -8.09
CA LYS A 147 -9.71 -0.29 -7.38
C LYS A 147 -8.59 -0.45 -6.37
N HIS A 148 -7.73 0.55 -6.23
CA HIS A 148 -6.64 0.57 -5.26
C HIS A 148 -6.41 2.01 -4.80
N ASP A 149 -6.32 2.22 -3.49
CA ASP A 149 -6.15 3.55 -2.86
C ASP A 149 -7.05 4.63 -3.50
N GLY A 150 -8.35 4.34 -3.60
CA GLY A 150 -9.33 5.28 -4.17
C GLY A 150 -9.34 5.36 -5.70
N THR A 151 -8.29 4.89 -6.40
CA THR A 151 -8.15 4.95 -7.85
C THR A 151 -8.77 3.73 -8.53
N ILE A 152 -9.63 3.95 -9.52
CA ILE A 152 -10.23 2.90 -10.34
C ILE A 152 -9.25 2.58 -11.49
N PHE A 153 -8.93 1.30 -11.64
CA PHE A 153 -8.18 0.79 -12.79
C PHE A 153 -9.19 0.53 -13.91
N GLU A 154 -9.12 1.32 -14.98
CA GLU A 154 -10.02 1.13 -16.12
C GLU A 154 -9.84 -0.28 -16.70
N PRO A 155 -10.93 -1.00 -17.01
CA PRO A 155 -10.83 -2.19 -17.82
C PRO A 155 -10.25 -1.80 -19.18
N ASP A 156 -9.33 -2.60 -19.72
CA ASP A 156 -8.96 -2.51 -21.14
C ASP A 156 -10.24 -2.46 -21.97
N GLU A 157 -10.27 -1.59 -22.98
CA GLU A 157 -11.45 -1.22 -23.79
C GLU A 157 -12.45 -2.35 -23.94
N GLU A 158 -13.72 -2.05 -23.64
CA GLU A 158 -14.87 -2.94 -23.71
C GLU A 158 -14.70 -4.04 -24.76
N ASP A 159 -14.73 -5.30 -24.34
CA ASP A 159 -15.00 -6.43 -25.23
C ASP A 159 -16.38 -6.21 -25.87
N LYS A 160 -16.38 -5.53 -27.01
CA LYS A 160 -17.57 -5.26 -27.84
C LYS A 160 -18.10 -6.53 -28.51
N ARG A 161 -17.98 -7.68 -27.83
CA ARG A 161 -18.69 -8.88 -28.27
C ARG A 161 -20.16 -8.64 -28.02
N ILE A 162 -20.87 -8.45 -29.15
CA ILE A 162 -22.31 -8.41 -29.20
C ILE A 162 -22.81 -9.69 -28.52
N VAL A 163 -23.46 -9.54 -27.37
CA VAL A 163 -24.25 -10.63 -26.79
C VAL A 163 -25.42 -10.85 -27.72
N VAL A 164 -25.28 -11.79 -28.63
CA VAL A 164 -26.41 -12.30 -29.45
C VAL A 164 -27.22 -13.16 -28.48
N SER A 165 -28.29 -12.58 -27.94
CA SER A 165 -29.32 -13.36 -27.26
C SER A 165 -30.12 -14.14 -28.30
N PRO A 166 -30.44 -15.43 -28.06
CA PRO A 166 -31.25 -16.24 -28.95
C PRO A 166 -32.69 -15.76 -29.01
#